data_50c4230eaef621bf3b19ae935ab21801
#
_entry.id   50c4230eaef621bf3b19ae935ab21801
#
_cell.length_a   1.000
_cell.length_b   1.000
_cell.length_c   1.000
_cell.angle_alpha   90.00
_cell.angle_beta   90.00
_cell.angle_gamma   90.00
#
_symmetry.space_group_name_H-M   'P 1'
#
loop_
_entity.id
_entity.type
_entity.pdbx_description
1 polymer ?
#
loop_
_entity_poly.entity_id
_entity_poly.type
_entity_poly.pdbx_seq_one_letter_code
_entity_poly.pdbx_strand_id
1 'polypeptide(L)'
;MSVYVGLDCGGSSSRVLAMDDQGNVLFQGQSGAANLVSTPEGRLRRNLTNAAKGCPKPDFVCGCFAGLISPQTRERGIGILEDTFGVPASFRAEPDYTAALYASPEADICVISGTGSLVCSRNNGKIVKSGGRGYILGDEGSGYSFGRDALMHFLQHPEDSTAYLRTQIEDVFGSLDESVLVTGVYKAPSPATILARLVKAVGHDAAEGVPYATESVQRHMRDLAALVARHVRYHHASSNQLSISLAGGVWKASAQFKEAFLVHLKAELPQVDWEMHRLLRPPLYGAVELAKELNHGN
;
A
#
# COMPACT_ATOMS: atom_id res chain seq x y z
N MET A 1 -30.25 11.76 5.37
CA MET A 1 -29.14 11.58 4.41
C MET A 1 -27.87 11.50 5.25
N SER A 2 -27.31 10.30 5.37
CA SER A 2 -26.12 10.10 6.19
C SER A 2 -24.86 10.46 5.41
N VAL A 3 -23.86 10.99 6.10
CA VAL A 3 -22.55 11.35 5.56
C VAL A 3 -21.51 10.37 6.10
N TYR A 4 -20.88 9.62 5.19
CA TYR A 4 -19.85 8.65 5.47
C TYR A 4 -18.49 9.21 5.07
N VAL A 5 -17.52 9.17 5.98
CA VAL A 5 -16.18 9.67 5.73
C VAL A 5 -15.16 8.54 5.87
N GLY A 6 -14.41 8.33 4.82
CA GLY A 6 -13.25 7.43 4.78
C GLY A 6 -11.93 8.20 4.75
N LEU A 7 -10.96 7.74 5.51
CA LEU A 7 -9.59 8.26 5.47
C LEU A 7 -8.59 7.14 5.11
N ASP A 8 -7.68 7.46 4.20
CA ASP A 8 -6.51 6.64 3.87
C ASP A 8 -5.25 7.38 4.34
N CYS A 9 -4.65 6.90 5.43
CA CYS A 9 -3.64 7.59 6.22
C CYS A 9 -2.29 6.85 6.13
N GLY A 10 -1.50 7.20 5.12
CA GLY A 10 -0.23 6.54 4.82
C GLY A 10 1.00 7.25 5.39
N GLY A 11 2.17 6.66 5.12
CA GLY A 11 3.48 7.22 5.51
C GLY A 11 3.94 8.43 4.69
N SER A 12 3.26 8.76 3.58
CA SER A 12 3.62 9.88 2.71
C SER A 12 2.49 10.91 2.55
N SER A 13 1.25 10.48 2.63
CA SER A 13 0.07 11.33 2.48
C SER A 13 -1.10 10.80 3.29
N SER A 14 -2.05 11.68 3.58
CA SER A 14 -3.39 11.38 4.10
C SER A 14 -4.44 11.92 3.12
N ARG A 15 -5.50 11.14 2.91
CA ARG A 15 -6.61 11.49 2.02
C ARG A 15 -7.92 11.30 2.75
N VAL A 16 -8.88 12.16 2.45
CA VAL A 16 -10.25 12.14 3.02
C VAL A 16 -11.24 12.11 1.88
N LEU A 17 -12.28 11.29 2.00
CA LEU A 17 -13.40 11.21 1.08
C LEU A 17 -14.70 11.18 1.90
N ALA A 18 -15.62 12.11 1.61
CA ALA A 18 -16.98 12.07 2.15
C ALA A 18 -17.96 11.71 1.03
N MET A 19 -18.90 10.81 1.34
CA MET A 19 -19.97 10.37 0.44
C MET A 19 -21.31 10.31 1.17
N ASP A 20 -22.40 10.43 0.41
CA ASP A 20 -23.76 10.23 0.91
C ASP A 20 -24.24 8.76 0.77
N ASP A 21 -25.49 8.50 1.20
CA ASP A 21 -26.16 7.19 1.07
C ASP A 21 -26.29 6.73 -0.38
N GLN A 22 -26.35 7.67 -1.33
CA GLN A 22 -26.52 7.39 -2.76
C GLN A 22 -25.18 7.14 -3.46
N GLY A 23 -24.05 7.34 -2.76
CA GLY A 23 -22.72 7.19 -3.32
C GLY A 23 -22.19 8.44 -4.03
N ASN A 24 -22.85 9.59 -3.88
CA ASN A 24 -22.32 10.86 -4.40
C ASN A 24 -21.16 11.34 -3.56
N VAL A 25 -20.10 11.81 -4.21
CA VAL A 25 -18.94 12.41 -3.54
C VAL A 25 -19.31 13.83 -3.10
N LEU A 26 -19.26 14.06 -1.78
CA LEU A 26 -19.55 15.35 -1.16
C LEU A 26 -18.30 16.19 -0.93
N PHE A 27 -17.15 15.50 -0.69
CA PHE A 27 -15.88 16.15 -0.39
C PHE A 27 -14.70 15.23 -0.68
N GLN A 28 -13.59 15.84 -1.11
CA GLN A 28 -12.28 15.20 -1.19
C GLN A 28 -11.22 16.16 -0.67
N GLY A 29 -10.31 15.64 0.18
CA GLY A 29 -9.20 16.40 0.71
C GLY A 29 -7.93 15.56 0.80
N GLN A 30 -6.78 16.24 0.81
CA GLN A 30 -5.47 15.59 0.90
C GLN A 30 -4.49 16.47 1.68
N SER A 31 -3.59 15.81 2.43
CA SER A 31 -2.50 16.47 3.14
C SER A 31 -1.29 15.53 3.27
N GLY A 32 -0.34 15.85 4.14
CA GLY A 32 0.89 15.11 4.37
C GLY A 32 0.69 13.78 5.11
N ALA A 33 1.80 13.16 5.51
CA ALA A 33 1.84 11.87 6.19
C ALA A 33 1.01 11.81 7.48
N ALA A 34 0.35 10.66 7.72
CA ALA A 34 -0.41 10.39 8.93
C ALA A 34 -0.25 8.93 9.42
N ASN A 35 1.00 8.43 9.44
CA ASN A 35 1.33 7.13 10.01
C ASN A 35 1.38 7.23 11.54
N LEU A 36 0.65 6.36 12.24
CA LEU A 36 0.52 6.39 13.71
C LEU A 36 1.84 6.14 14.46
N VAL A 37 2.81 5.46 13.84
CA VAL A 37 4.09 5.15 14.49
C VAL A 37 5.18 6.16 14.11
N SER A 38 5.30 6.48 12.81
CA SER A 38 6.45 7.25 12.29
C SER A 38 6.20 8.74 12.13
N THR A 39 4.94 9.20 12.15
CA THR A 39 4.63 10.64 12.05
C THR A 39 4.52 11.26 13.44
N PRO A 40 5.29 12.33 13.76
CA PRO A 40 5.16 13.05 15.02
C PRO A 40 3.72 13.54 15.25
N GLU A 41 3.22 13.41 16.48
CA GLU A 41 1.81 13.65 16.88
C GLU A 41 1.26 15.00 16.37
N GLY A 42 1.95 16.09 16.64
CA GLY A 42 1.49 17.42 16.24
C GLY A 42 1.45 17.61 14.70
N ARG A 43 2.32 16.91 13.95
CA ARG A 43 2.29 16.89 12.50
C ARG A 43 1.13 16.05 11.98
N LEU A 44 0.91 14.88 12.57
CA LEU A 44 -0.17 13.98 12.21
C LEU A 44 -1.53 14.67 12.37
N ARG A 45 -1.81 15.25 13.53
CA ARG A 45 -3.05 16.00 13.81
C ARG A 45 -3.25 17.15 12.83
N ARG A 46 -2.23 17.98 12.63
CA ARG A 46 -2.29 19.09 11.66
C ARG A 46 -2.56 18.59 10.24
N ASN A 47 -1.94 17.50 9.81
CA ASN A 47 -2.15 16.94 8.47
C ASN A 47 -3.60 16.44 8.30
N LEU A 48 -4.17 15.77 9.31
CA LEU A 48 -5.56 15.30 9.24
C LEU A 48 -6.56 16.47 9.27
N THR A 49 -6.36 17.44 10.15
CA THR A 49 -7.18 18.67 10.15
C THR A 49 -7.15 19.38 8.81
N ASN A 50 -5.96 19.49 8.18
CA ASN A 50 -5.83 20.10 6.86
C ASN A 50 -6.51 19.27 5.76
N ALA A 51 -6.38 17.93 5.81
CA ALA A 51 -7.03 17.04 4.83
C ALA A 51 -8.56 17.09 4.95
N ALA A 52 -9.10 17.27 6.16
CA ALA A 52 -10.53 17.33 6.44
C ALA A 52 -11.13 18.75 6.34
N LYS A 53 -10.31 19.76 6.06
CA LYS A 53 -10.77 21.17 6.04
C LYS A 53 -11.84 21.41 4.97
N GLY A 54 -13.06 21.73 5.42
CA GLY A 54 -14.22 21.92 4.56
C GLY A 54 -15.05 20.65 4.33
N CYS A 55 -14.68 19.52 4.98
CA CYS A 55 -15.49 18.33 4.96
C CYS A 55 -16.86 18.60 5.63
N PRO A 56 -17.99 18.16 5.05
CA PRO A 56 -19.28 18.24 5.72
C PRO A 56 -19.26 17.42 7.01
N LYS A 57 -20.13 17.79 7.97
CA LYS A 57 -20.23 17.09 9.26
C LYS A 57 -20.58 15.61 9.03
N PRO A 58 -19.76 14.65 9.45
CA PRO A 58 -20.01 13.24 9.24
C PRO A 58 -20.95 12.66 10.30
N ASP A 59 -21.64 11.57 9.92
CA ASP A 59 -22.34 10.68 10.85
C ASP A 59 -21.47 9.46 11.18
N PHE A 60 -20.70 8.97 10.23
CA PHE A 60 -19.84 7.79 10.34
C PHE A 60 -18.46 8.04 9.74
N VAL A 61 -17.41 7.71 10.48
CA VAL A 61 -16.02 7.93 10.07
C VAL A 61 -15.19 6.68 10.24
N CYS A 62 -14.48 6.26 9.20
CA CYS A 62 -13.45 5.23 9.29
C CYS A 62 -12.10 5.75 8.83
N GLY A 63 -11.12 5.75 9.73
CA GLY A 63 -9.72 6.04 9.41
C GLY A 63 -8.93 4.76 9.24
N CYS A 64 -8.32 4.57 8.06
CA CYS A 64 -7.40 3.48 7.77
C CYS A 64 -5.97 3.99 7.87
N PHE A 65 -5.24 3.54 8.91
CA PHE A 65 -3.95 4.11 9.27
C PHE A 65 -2.78 3.14 9.06
N ALA A 66 -1.76 3.58 8.37
CA ALA A 66 -0.45 2.96 8.45
C ALA A 66 0.08 3.06 9.90
N GLY A 67 0.71 1.99 10.38
CA GLY A 67 1.20 1.92 11.76
C GLY A 67 0.12 1.61 12.81
N LEU A 68 -1.09 1.24 12.44
CA LEU A 68 -2.08 0.69 13.35
C LEU A 68 -1.76 -0.79 13.64
N ILE A 69 -0.97 -1.05 14.68
CA ILE A 69 -0.38 -2.36 14.99
C ILE A 69 -0.81 -2.96 16.33
N SER A 70 -1.52 -2.20 17.15
CA SER A 70 -1.94 -2.64 18.50
C SER A 70 -3.28 -2.00 18.91
N PRO A 71 -3.95 -2.55 19.96
CA PRO A 71 -5.14 -1.91 20.54
C PRO A 71 -4.90 -0.44 20.93
N GLN A 72 -3.73 -0.13 21.50
CA GLN A 72 -3.37 1.24 21.92
C GLN A 72 -3.26 2.20 20.73
N THR A 73 -2.67 1.73 19.60
CA THR A 73 -2.62 2.54 18.37
C THR A 73 -4.00 2.70 17.75
N ARG A 74 -4.92 1.74 17.93
CA ARG A 74 -6.32 1.83 17.51
C ARG A 74 -7.08 2.90 18.29
N GLU A 75 -7.00 2.86 19.62
CA GLU A 75 -7.61 3.86 20.49
C GLU A 75 -7.08 5.27 20.18
N ARG A 76 -5.77 5.39 19.99
CA ARG A 76 -5.15 6.65 19.56
C ARG A 76 -5.69 7.12 18.20
N GLY A 77 -5.85 6.23 17.23
CA GLY A 77 -6.43 6.53 15.92
C GLY A 77 -7.85 7.06 16.04
N ILE A 78 -8.69 6.43 16.87
CA ILE A 78 -10.06 6.87 17.16
C ILE A 78 -10.05 8.27 17.78
N GLY A 79 -9.27 8.51 18.82
CA GLY A 79 -9.19 9.82 19.47
C GLY A 79 -8.75 10.95 18.53
N ILE A 80 -7.86 10.65 17.57
CA ILE A 80 -7.47 11.62 16.54
C ILE A 80 -8.63 11.93 15.57
N LEU A 81 -9.45 10.94 15.21
CA LEU A 81 -10.63 11.16 14.38
C LEU A 81 -11.67 11.99 15.11
N GLU A 82 -11.91 11.71 16.40
CA GLU A 82 -12.81 12.47 17.26
C GLU A 82 -12.39 13.95 17.34
N ASP A 83 -11.10 14.22 17.54
CA ASP A 83 -10.56 15.58 17.58
C ASP A 83 -10.66 16.29 16.20
N THR A 84 -10.57 15.51 15.11
CA THR A 84 -10.57 16.07 13.74
C THR A 84 -11.99 16.44 13.27
N PHE A 85 -12.98 15.59 13.57
CA PHE A 85 -14.35 15.74 13.05
C PHE A 85 -15.36 16.19 14.10
N GLY A 86 -15.04 16.03 15.36
CA GLY A 86 -15.92 16.35 16.48
C GLY A 86 -17.04 15.31 16.69
N VAL A 87 -17.79 15.45 17.77
CA VAL A 87 -18.93 14.61 18.12
C VAL A 87 -20.23 15.40 17.86
N PRO A 88 -21.39 14.71 17.55
CA PRO A 88 -21.55 13.27 17.55
C PRO A 88 -21.28 12.66 16.16
N ALA A 89 -20.41 11.67 16.10
CA ALA A 89 -20.24 10.76 14.99
C ALA A 89 -19.81 9.39 15.52
N SER A 90 -19.99 8.33 14.74
CA SER A 90 -19.43 7.01 15.05
C SER A 90 -18.06 6.87 14.38
N PHE A 91 -17.06 6.46 15.15
CA PHE A 91 -15.67 6.37 14.70
C PHE A 91 -15.14 4.94 14.71
N ARG A 92 -14.36 4.63 13.67
CA ARG A 92 -13.61 3.37 13.54
C ARG A 92 -12.19 3.67 13.06
N ALA A 93 -11.21 2.97 13.61
CA ALA A 93 -9.84 3.01 13.13
C ALA A 93 -9.40 1.61 12.72
N GLU A 94 -8.89 1.46 11.51
CA GLU A 94 -8.43 0.20 10.93
C GLU A 94 -7.00 0.34 10.36
N PRO A 95 -6.27 -0.77 10.19
CA PRO A 95 -5.03 -0.75 9.44
C PRO A 95 -5.25 -0.31 7.98
N ASP A 96 -4.28 0.37 7.39
CA ASP A 96 -4.36 0.92 6.02
C ASP A 96 -4.66 -0.13 4.94
N TYR A 97 -4.14 -1.35 5.08
CA TYR A 97 -4.41 -2.45 4.14
C TYR A 97 -5.89 -2.88 4.10
N THR A 98 -6.64 -2.62 5.18
CA THR A 98 -8.07 -2.91 5.22
C THR A 98 -8.84 -2.11 4.18
N ALA A 99 -8.46 -0.86 3.97
CA ALA A 99 -9.05 -0.02 2.92
C ALA A 99 -8.85 -0.62 1.51
N ALA A 100 -7.67 -1.17 1.23
CA ALA A 100 -7.41 -1.82 -0.06
C ALA A 100 -8.27 -3.08 -0.26
N LEU A 101 -8.45 -3.89 0.78
CA LEU A 101 -9.29 -5.08 0.75
C LEU A 101 -10.78 -4.73 0.52
N TYR A 102 -11.27 -3.65 1.14
CA TYR A 102 -12.66 -3.19 0.99
C TYR A 102 -12.92 -2.40 -0.30
N ALA A 103 -11.87 -1.98 -1.00
CA ALA A 103 -11.99 -1.36 -2.33
C ALA A 103 -12.27 -2.37 -3.46
N SER A 104 -12.12 -3.66 -3.20
CA SER A 104 -12.44 -4.79 -4.10
C SER A 104 -13.17 -5.88 -3.32
N PRO A 105 -14.44 -5.67 -2.97
CA PRO A 105 -15.19 -6.59 -2.11
C PRO A 105 -15.41 -7.97 -2.75
N GLU A 106 -15.31 -8.07 -4.07
CA GLU A 106 -15.42 -9.30 -4.87
C GLU A 106 -14.15 -10.15 -4.85
N ALA A 107 -13.01 -9.60 -4.43
CA ALA A 107 -11.76 -10.35 -4.38
C ALA A 107 -11.64 -11.14 -3.07
N ASP A 108 -11.19 -12.40 -3.18
CA ASP A 108 -10.89 -13.26 -2.04
C ASP A 108 -9.67 -12.75 -1.28
N ILE A 109 -8.65 -12.29 -2.03
CA ILE A 109 -7.35 -11.90 -1.52
C ILE A 109 -6.94 -10.54 -2.10
N CYS A 110 -6.38 -9.68 -1.27
CA CYS A 110 -5.73 -8.45 -1.72
C CYS A 110 -4.21 -8.58 -1.54
N VAL A 111 -3.45 -8.41 -2.63
CA VAL A 111 -1.99 -8.38 -2.63
C VAL A 111 -1.53 -6.95 -2.84
N ILE A 112 -0.97 -6.38 -1.79
CA ILE A 112 -0.46 -5.00 -1.80
C ILE A 112 1.04 -5.04 -2.09
N SER A 113 1.46 -4.34 -3.13
CA SER A 113 2.86 -4.06 -3.44
C SER A 113 3.01 -2.59 -3.82
N GLY A 114 3.42 -1.80 -2.84
CA GLY A 114 3.69 -0.37 -2.90
C GLY A 114 5.09 -0.08 -2.41
N THR A 115 5.28 0.89 -1.50
CA THR A 115 6.56 1.09 -0.80
C THR A 115 6.96 -0.17 -0.02
N GLY A 116 6.03 -0.76 0.73
CA GLY A 116 6.12 -2.08 1.32
C GLY A 116 5.18 -3.07 0.63
N SER A 117 5.08 -4.30 1.17
CA SER A 117 4.18 -5.33 0.65
C SER A 117 3.52 -6.15 1.73
N LEU A 118 2.32 -6.63 1.46
CA LEU A 118 1.59 -7.61 2.29
C LEU A 118 0.47 -8.27 1.51
N VAL A 119 -0.04 -9.35 2.09
CA VAL A 119 -1.23 -10.08 1.63
C VAL A 119 -2.29 -10.02 2.72
N CYS A 120 -3.52 -9.74 2.35
CA CYS A 120 -4.65 -9.79 3.29
C CYS A 120 -5.90 -10.38 2.62
N SER A 121 -6.77 -10.96 3.45
CA SER A 121 -8.05 -11.53 3.03
C SER A 121 -9.08 -11.48 4.15
N ARG A 122 -10.33 -11.80 3.80
CA ARG A 122 -11.38 -12.08 4.80
C ARG A 122 -11.43 -13.59 5.05
N ASN A 123 -11.40 -13.98 6.32
CA ASN A 123 -11.58 -15.37 6.73
C ASN A 123 -12.52 -15.42 7.93
N ASN A 124 -13.69 -16.06 7.76
CA ASN A 124 -14.74 -16.18 8.80
C ASN A 124 -15.08 -14.82 9.46
N GLY A 125 -15.31 -13.78 8.66
CA GLY A 125 -15.65 -12.43 9.12
C GLY A 125 -14.49 -11.64 9.74
N LYS A 126 -13.28 -12.22 9.82
CA LYS A 126 -12.08 -11.55 10.32
C LYS A 126 -11.13 -11.21 9.17
N ILE A 127 -10.44 -10.09 9.28
CA ILE A 127 -9.36 -9.74 8.37
C ILE A 127 -8.08 -10.41 8.88
N VAL A 128 -7.46 -11.19 8.01
CA VAL A 128 -6.18 -11.87 8.26
C VAL A 128 -5.13 -11.33 7.29
N LYS A 129 -3.87 -11.28 7.75
CA LYS A 129 -2.76 -10.79 6.93
C LYS A 129 -1.53 -11.67 7.04
N SER A 130 -0.71 -11.66 5.98
CA SER A 130 0.64 -12.22 5.93
C SER A 130 1.62 -11.18 5.38
N GLY A 131 2.84 -11.12 5.92
CA GLY A 131 3.81 -10.07 5.58
C GLY A 131 3.51 -8.72 6.25
N GLY A 132 3.97 -7.62 5.63
CA GLY A 132 3.77 -6.27 6.14
C GLY A 132 4.49 -6.02 7.48
N ARG A 133 5.74 -6.49 7.60
CA ARG A 133 6.60 -6.32 8.78
C ARG A 133 7.59 -5.17 8.64
N GLY A 134 7.47 -4.41 7.54
CA GLY A 134 8.40 -3.36 7.16
C GLY A 134 9.65 -3.88 6.45
N TYR A 135 10.33 -2.98 5.77
CA TYR A 135 11.40 -3.28 4.82
C TYR A 135 12.66 -3.94 5.42
N ILE A 136 12.82 -3.90 6.74
CA ILE A 136 13.95 -4.56 7.43
C ILE A 136 13.64 -6.04 7.69
N LEU A 137 12.37 -6.40 7.98
CA LEU A 137 11.97 -7.72 8.43
C LEU A 137 11.07 -8.48 7.43
N GLY A 138 10.80 -7.89 6.26
CA GLY A 138 9.89 -8.44 5.26
C GLY A 138 9.76 -7.52 4.06
N ASP A 139 8.51 -7.33 3.58
CA ASP A 139 8.15 -6.54 2.41
C ASP A 139 8.68 -7.14 1.10
N GLU A 140 8.58 -8.46 0.97
CA GLU A 140 8.96 -9.22 -0.22
C GLU A 140 8.19 -8.71 -1.45
N GLY A 141 8.88 -8.40 -2.55
CA GLY A 141 8.27 -7.89 -3.78
C GLY A 141 7.73 -6.47 -3.67
N SER A 142 8.23 -5.67 -2.74
CA SER A 142 7.88 -4.26 -2.58
C SER A 142 8.69 -3.34 -3.50
N GLY A 143 8.20 -2.12 -3.70
CA GLY A 143 8.92 -1.07 -4.42
C GLY A 143 10.27 -0.74 -3.77
N TYR A 144 10.38 -0.84 -2.43
CA TYR A 144 11.65 -0.71 -1.73
C TYR A 144 12.66 -1.76 -2.20
N SER A 145 12.25 -3.04 -2.26
CA SER A 145 13.14 -4.13 -2.65
C SER A 145 13.70 -3.95 -4.06
N PHE A 146 12.85 -3.59 -5.00
CA PHE A 146 13.23 -3.30 -6.38
C PHE A 146 14.12 -2.06 -6.48
N GLY A 147 13.72 -0.97 -5.81
CA GLY A 147 14.48 0.28 -5.86
C GLY A 147 15.85 0.17 -5.18
N ARG A 148 15.97 -0.65 -4.13
CA ARG A 148 17.25 -0.99 -3.52
C ARG A 148 18.15 -1.71 -4.51
N ASP A 149 17.65 -2.72 -5.21
CA ASP A 149 18.42 -3.45 -6.21
C ASP A 149 18.89 -2.53 -7.35
N ALA A 150 18.01 -1.65 -7.84
CA ALA A 150 18.34 -0.68 -8.88
C ALA A 150 19.47 0.26 -8.46
N LEU A 151 19.40 0.81 -7.23
CA LEU A 151 20.44 1.70 -6.73
C LEU A 151 21.74 0.94 -6.48
N MET A 152 21.68 -0.27 -5.93
CA MET A 152 22.86 -1.11 -5.71
C MET A 152 23.54 -1.49 -7.03
N HIS A 153 22.78 -1.83 -8.07
CA HIS A 153 23.31 -2.10 -9.40
C HIS A 153 24.05 -0.86 -9.94
N PHE A 154 23.43 0.32 -9.87
CA PHE A 154 24.08 1.55 -10.32
C PHE A 154 25.38 1.85 -9.57
N LEU A 155 25.41 1.69 -8.24
CA LEU A 155 26.60 1.95 -7.43
C LEU A 155 27.76 0.96 -7.70
N GLN A 156 27.43 -0.29 -8.03
CA GLN A 156 28.42 -1.34 -8.28
C GLN A 156 28.90 -1.39 -9.75
N HIS A 157 28.02 -1.04 -10.68
CA HIS A 157 28.22 -1.15 -12.14
C HIS A 157 27.69 0.11 -12.86
N PRO A 158 28.24 1.29 -12.55
CA PRO A 158 27.72 2.53 -13.12
C PRO A 158 27.81 2.56 -14.66
N GLU A 159 28.87 1.94 -15.24
CA GLU A 159 29.05 1.87 -16.71
C GLU A 159 28.00 0.99 -17.40
N ASP A 160 27.50 -0.06 -16.74
CA ASP A 160 26.50 -1.00 -17.29
C ASP A 160 25.05 -0.52 -17.06
N SER A 161 24.87 0.61 -16.36
CA SER A 161 23.56 1.14 -16.04
C SER A 161 22.93 1.83 -17.24
N THR A 162 21.64 1.54 -17.48
CA THR A 162 20.89 2.13 -18.59
C THR A 162 20.73 3.64 -18.44
N ALA A 163 20.55 4.33 -19.56
CA ALA A 163 20.27 5.77 -19.55
C ALA A 163 18.97 6.07 -18.76
N TYR A 164 17.97 5.18 -18.84
CA TYR A 164 16.73 5.35 -18.11
C TYR A 164 16.91 5.22 -16.59
N LEU A 165 17.66 4.22 -16.12
CA LEU A 165 17.99 4.09 -14.70
C LEU A 165 18.72 5.31 -14.18
N ARG A 166 19.76 5.81 -14.91
CA ARG A 166 20.50 7.02 -14.55
C ARG A 166 19.58 8.23 -14.40
N THR A 167 18.70 8.46 -15.37
CA THR A 167 17.70 9.55 -15.33
C THR A 167 16.81 9.43 -14.11
N GLN A 168 16.28 8.22 -13.82
CA GLN A 168 15.42 8.03 -12.66
C GLN A 168 16.15 8.24 -11.33
N ILE A 169 17.43 7.88 -11.22
CA ILE A 169 18.25 8.16 -10.04
C ILE A 169 18.45 9.68 -9.90
N GLU A 170 18.79 10.37 -10.98
CA GLU A 170 18.98 11.82 -10.97
C GLU A 170 17.68 12.56 -10.60
N ASP A 171 16.52 12.14 -11.13
CA ASP A 171 15.20 12.68 -10.76
C ASP A 171 14.86 12.48 -9.27
N VAL A 172 15.33 11.39 -8.67
CA VAL A 172 15.04 11.06 -7.26
C VAL A 172 15.99 11.76 -6.30
N PHE A 173 17.29 11.81 -6.62
CA PHE A 173 18.35 12.24 -5.72
C PHE A 173 19.01 13.57 -6.12
N GLY A 174 18.77 14.06 -7.34
CA GLY A 174 19.37 15.29 -7.89
C GLY A 174 20.83 15.14 -8.30
N SER A 175 21.39 13.92 -8.30
CA SER A 175 22.79 13.65 -8.61
C SER A 175 23.00 12.16 -8.92
N LEU A 176 24.12 11.87 -9.61
CA LEU A 176 24.65 10.52 -9.80
C LEU A 176 25.90 10.27 -8.94
N ASP A 177 26.33 11.24 -8.13
CA ASP A 177 27.47 11.08 -7.22
C ASP A 177 27.15 10.14 -6.07
N GLU A 178 27.99 9.13 -5.85
CA GLU A 178 27.79 8.10 -4.82
C GLU A 178 27.58 8.70 -3.43
N SER A 179 28.36 9.71 -3.06
CA SER A 179 28.28 10.32 -1.72
C SER A 179 26.93 11.02 -1.49
N VAL A 180 26.38 11.63 -2.54
CA VAL A 180 25.05 12.25 -2.53
C VAL A 180 23.96 11.20 -2.44
N LEU A 181 24.06 10.11 -3.21
CA LEU A 181 23.11 9.01 -3.23
C LEU A 181 23.02 8.33 -1.87
N VAL A 182 24.17 7.92 -1.31
CA VAL A 182 24.25 7.28 0.02
C VAL A 182 23.69 8.21 1.09
N THR A 183 24.15 9.46 1.12
CA THR A 183 23.66 10.45 2.08
C THR A 183 22.14 10.69 1.92
N GLY A 184 21.65 10.75 0.68
CA GLY A 184 20.24 10.93 0.35
C GLY A 184 19.36 9.80 0.89
N VAL A 185 19.81 8.56 0.81
CA VAL A 185 19.10 7.41 1.39
C VAL A 185 19.08 7.49 2.92
N TYR A 186 20.22 7.67 3.56
CA TYR A 186 20.32 7.61 5.03
C TYR A 186 19.69 8.82 5.74
N LYS A 187 19.67 10.00 5.10
CA LYS A 187 19.02 11.20 5.64
C LYS A 187 17.56 11.33 5.25
N ALA A 188 17.05 10.46 4.38
CA ALA A 188 15.63 10.50 4.01
C ALA A 188 14.74 10.24 5.23
N PRO A 189 13.62 10.98 5.37
CA PRO A 189 12.62 10.70 6.42
C PRO A 189 12.06 9.27 6.36
N SER A 190 12.09 8.65 5.19
CA SER A 190 11.74 7.26 4.93
C SER A 190 12.63 6.72 3.81
N PRO A 191 13.71 6.00 4.16
CA PRO A 191 14.57 5.33 3.17
C PRO A 191 13.80 4.40 2.22
N ALA A 192 12.81 3.69 2.75
CA ALA A 192 11.99 2.80 1.93
C ALA A 192 11.18 3.57 0.87
N THR A 193 10.64 4.73 1.22
CA THR A 193 9.84 5.54 0.28
C THR A 193 10.69 6.14 -0.83
N ILE A 194 11.90 6.63 -0.53
CA ILE A 194 12.76 7.23 -1.57
C ILE A 194 13.25 6.15 -2.54
N LEU A 195 13.67 4.99 -2.04
CA LEU A 195 14.11 3.87 -2.87
C LEU A 195 12.97 3.32 -3.73
N ALA A 196 11.77 3.17 -3.18
CA ALA A 196 10.61 2.67 -3.94
C ALA A 196 10.28 3.52 -5.18
N ARG A 197 10.73 4.77 -5.26
CA ARG A 197 10.55 5.60 -6.46
C ARG A 197 11.28 5.06 -7.68
N LEU A 198 12.35 4.27 -7.50
CA LEU A 198 13.13 3.67 -8.58
C LEU A 198 12.47 2.42 -9.19
N VAL A 199 11.34 1.93 -8.66
CA VAL A 199 10.66 0.74 -9.19
C VAL A 199 10.28 0.87 -10.66
N LYS A 200 10.04 2.10 -11.14
CA LYS A 200 9.74 2.36 -12.56
C LYS A 200 10.93 2.04 -13.46
N ALA A 201 12.16 2.32 -12.99
CA ALA A 201 13.37 1.98 -13.72
C ALA A 201 13.51 0.45 -13.84
N VAL A 202 13.33 -0.27 -12.73
CA VAL A 202 13.36 -1.74 -12.77
C VAL A 202 12.31 -2.32 -13.73
N GLY A 203 11.08 -1.79 -13.69
CA GLY A 203 10.02 -2.25 -14.57
C GLY A 203 10.27 -1.96 -16.06
N HIS A 204 10.86 -0.81 -16.37
CA HIS A 204 11.29 -0.44 -17.73
C HIS A 204 12.43 -1.34 -18.20
N ASP A 205 13.50 -1.42 -17.43
CA ASP A 205 14.70 -2.17 -17.80
C ASP A 205 14.42 -3.68 -17.90
N ALA A 206 13.52 -4.23 -17.08
CA ALA A 206 13.06 -5.61 -17.18
C ALA A 206 12.27 -5.86 -18.48
N ALA A 207 11.47 -4.89 -18.93
CA ALA A 207 10.75 -4.99 -20.20
C ALA A 207 11.70 -4.99 -21.42
N GLU A 208 12.85 -4.30 -21.29
CA GLU A 208 13.92 -4.29 -22.29
C GLU A 208 14.89 -5.49 -22.15
N GLY A 209 14.65 -6.39 -21.19
CA GLY A 209 15.46 -7.59 -20.98
C GLY A 209 16.81 -7.34 -20.29
N VAL A 210 16.98 -6.20 -19.60
CA VAL A 210 18.23 -5.88 -18.89
C VAL A 210 18.43 -6.86 -17.73
N PRO A 211 19.60 -7.54 -17.64
CA PRO A 211 19.80 -8.67 -16.72
C PRO A 211 19.47 -8.35 -15.25
N TYR A 212 20.06 -7.29 -14.68
CA TYR A 212 19.84 -6.97 -13.25
C TYR A 212 18.36 -6.78 -12.91
N ALA A 213 17.61 -6.13 -13.82
CA ALA A 213 16.21 -5.83 -13.62
C ALA A 213 15.36 -7.08 -13.76
N THR A 214 15.65 -7.92 -14.76
CA THR A 214 14.96 -9.20 -14.98
C THR A 214 15.19 -10.13 -13.77
N GLU A 215 16.41 -10.26 -13.29
CA GLU A 215 16.73 -11.06 -12.11
C GLU A 215 16.05 -10.53 -10.84
N SER A 216 16.05 -9.21 -10.65
CA SER A 216 15.36 -8.57 -9.53
C SER A 216 13.85 -8.85 -9.54
N VAL A 217 13.20 -8.71 -10.72
CA VAL A 217 11.77 -9.02 -10.89
C VAL A 217 11.49 -10.48 -10.58
N GLN A 218 12.25 -11.42 -11.14
CA GLN A 218 12.04 -12.85 -10.92
C GLN A 218 12.21 -13.22 -9.44
N ARG A 219 13.27 -12.73 -8.79
CA ARG A 219 13.54 -13.03 -7.38
C ARG A 219 12.45 -12.51 -6.46
N HIS A 220 12.14 -11.23 -6.54
CA HIS A 220 11.20 -10.61 -5.61
C HIS A 220 9.75 -11.02 -5.86
N MET A 221 9.35 -11.29 -7.12
CA MET A 221 8.02 -11.78 -7.42
C MET A 221 7.84 -13.24 -7.03
N ARG A 222 8.89 -14.07 -7.08
CA ARG A 222 8.88 -15.42 -6.50
C ARG A 222 8.67 -15.37 -4.99
N ASP A 223 9.39 -14.49 -4.29
CA ASP A 223 9.30 -14.40 -2.82
C ASP A 223 7.91 -13.89 -2.38
N LEU A 224 7.33 -12.93 -3.12
CA LEU A 224 5.95 -12.48 -2.90
C LEU A 224 4.93 -13.58 -3.22
N ALA A 225 5.13 -14.36 -4.28
CA ALA A 225 4.26 -15.49 -4.62
C ALA A 225 4.30 -16.57 -3.53
N ALA A 226 5.47 -16.87 -2.99
CA ALA A 226 5.62 -17.79 -1.85
C ALA A 226 4.90 -17.28 -0.60
N LEU A 227 4.92 -15.96 -0.34
CA LEU A 227 4.14 -15.35 0.75
C LEU A 227 2.64 -15.54 0.54
N VAL A 228 2.13 -15.30 -0.68
CA VAL A 228 0.72 -15.51 -1.05
C VAL A 228 0.35 -16.98 -0.92
N ALA A 229 1.18 -17.89 -1.43
CA ALA A 229 0.94 -19.33 -1.35
C ALA A 229 0.84 -19.80 0.12
N ARG A 230 1.71 -19.30 0.98
CA ARG A 230 1.64 -19.57 2.43
C ARG A 230 0.35 -19.03 3.04
N HIS A 231 -0.07 -17.82 2.68
CA HIS A 231 -1.33 -17.23 3.13
C HIS A 231 -2.54 -18.10 2.73
N VAL A 232 -2.57 -18.55 1.48
CA VAL A 232 -3.63 -19.43 0.95
C VAL A 232 -3.67 -20.78 1.68
N ARG A 233 -2.53 -21.43 1.87
CA ARG A 233 -2.45 -22.70 2.60
C ARG A 233 -3.00 -22.61 4.03
N TYR A 234 -2.85 -21.44 4.68
CA TYR A 234 -3.35 -21.22 6.05
C TYR A 234 -4.82 -20.80 6.11
N HIS A 235 -5.28 -19.99 5.15
CA HIS A 235 -6.57 -19.32 5.29
C HIS A 235 -7.61 -19.74 4.25
N HIS A 236 -7.17 -20.35 3.13
CA HIS A 236 -8.00 -20.74 2.00
C HIS A 236 -7.69 -22.16 1.49
N ALA A 237 -7.28 -23.07 2.38
CA ALA A 237 -6.74 -24.39 2.03
C ALA A 237 -7.67 -25.27 1.17
N SER A 238 -8.99 -25.08 1.28
CA SER A 238 -10.00 -25.84 0.52
C SER A 238 -10.40 -25.17 -0.80
N SER A 239 -9.87 -24.00 -1.12
CA SER A 239 -10.26 -23.26 -2.32
C SER A 239 -9.40 -23.67 -3.51
N ASN A 240 -10.06 -24.03 -4.62
CA ASN A 240 -9.42 -24.35 -5.89
C ASN A 240 -9.61 -23.26 -6.96
N GLN A 241 -10.36 -22.21 -6.65
CA GLN A 241 -10.52 -21.01 -7.45
C GLN A 241 -10.44 -19.80 -6.52
N LEU A 242 -9.58 -18.85 -6.81
CA LEU A 242 -9.36 -17.66 -5.99
C LEU A 242 -9.14 -16.43 -6.87
N SER A 243 -9.78 -15.33 -6.48
CA SER A 243 -9.61 -14.03 -7.08
C SER A 243 -8.67 -13.15 -6.26
N ILE A 244 -7.73 -12.47 -6.94
CA ILE A 244 -6.76 -11.57 -6.34
C ILE A 244 -6.97 -10.15 -6.85
N SER A 245 -7.15 -9.20 -5.92
CA SER A 245 -7.01 -7.78 -6.22
C SER A 245 -5.58 -7.31 -5.97
N LEU A 246 -5.01 -6.59 -6.95
CA LEU A 246 -3.64 -6.07 -6.92
C LEU A 246 -3.66 -4.59 -6.57
N ALA A 247 -3.13 -4.24 -5.40
CA ALA A 247 -3.02 -2.88 -4.88
C ALA A 247 -1.56 -2.41 -4.80
N GLY A 248 -1.33 -1.13 -5.04
CA GLY A 248 -0.01 -0.51 -4.91
C GLY A 248 0.63 -0.12 -6.24
N GLY A 249 1.76 0.60 -6.11
CA GLY A 249 2.44 1.25 -7.24
C GLY A 249 3.23 0.30 -8.13
N VAL A 250 3.73 -0.81 -7.58
CA VAL A 250 4.53 -1.80 -8.32
C VAL A 250 3.74 -2.37 -9.49
N TRP A 251 2.50 -2.76 -9.25
CA TRP A 251 1.62 -3.32 -10.30
C TRP A 251 1.29 -2.35 -11.44
N LYS A 252 1.51 -1.04 -11.21
CA LYS A 252 1.29 0.01 -12.20
C LYS A 252 2.56 0.36 -12.98
N ALA A 253 3.72 0.02 -12.43
CA ALA A 253 5.01 0.43 -12.98
C ALA A 253 5.37 -0.36 -14.25
N SER A 254 5.06 -1.66 -14.30
CA SER A 254 5.27 -2.50 -15.49
C SER A 254 4.38 -3.76 -15.45
N ALA A 255 4.04 -4.31 -16.62
CA ALA A 255 3.37 -5.61 -16.75
C ALA A 255 4.25 -6.76 -16.26
N GLN A 256 5.57 -6.65 -16.41
CA GLN A 256 6.56 -7.67 -16.04
C GLN A 256 6.42 -8.16 -14.60
N PHE A 257 6.05 -7.26 -13.66
CA PHE A 257 5.83 -7.63 -12.26
C PHE A 257 4.64 -8.60 -12.11
N LYS A 258 3.50 -8.29 -12.76
CA LYS A 258 2.31 -9.16 -12.70
C LYS A 258 2.55 -10.50 -13.37
N GLU A 259 3.22 -10.50 -14.52
CA GLU A 259 3.52 -11.71 -15.30
C GLU A 259 4.44 -12.65 -14.52
N ALA A 260 5.55 -12.15 -14.00
CA ALA A 260 6.47 -12.93 -13.17
C ALA A 260 5.78 -13.45 -11.90
N PHE A 261 5.01 -12.60 -11.20
CA PHE A 261 4.26 -13.01 -10.03
C PHE A 261 3.29 -14.16 -10.31
N LEU A 262 2.52 -14.08 -11.42
CA LEU A 262 1.56 -15.13 -11.80
C LEU A 262 2.24 -16.45 -12.15
N VAL A 263 3.39 -16.39 -12.83
CA VAL A 263 4.19 -17.60 -13.16
C VAL A 263 4.60 -18.32 -11.88
N HIS A 264 5.18 -17.57 -10.92
CA HIS A 264 5.63 -18.16 -9.66
C HIS A 264 4.47 -18.64 -8.78
N LEU A 265 3.35 -17.89 -8.75
CA LEU A 265 2.18 -18.28 -7.96
C LEU A 265 1.54 -19.57 -8.48
N LYS A 266 1.45 -19.75 -9.80
CA LYS A 266 0.99 -21.00 -10.42
C LYS A 266 1.93 -22.17 -10.13
N ALA A 267 3.22 -21.93 -10.05
CA ALA A 267 4.19 -22.96 -9.66
C ALA A 267 4.05 -23.39 -8.18
N GLU A 268 3.74 -22.44 -7.28
CA GLU A 268 3.53 -22.71 -5.85
C GLU A 268 2.22 -23.43 -5.55
N LEU A 269 1.16 -23.12 -6.32
CA LEU A 269 -0.20 -23.66 -6.11
C LEU A 269 -0.82 -24.01 -7.47
N PRO A 270 -0.32 -25.09 -8.14
CA PRO A 270 -0.76 -25.48 -9.48
C PRO A 270 -2.22 -25.93 -9.55
N GLN A 271 -2.81 -26.33 -8.40
CA GLN A 271 -4.20 -26.77 -8.31
C GLN A 271 -5.21 -25.63 -8.20
N VAL A 272 -4.75 -24.37 -8.03
CA VAL A 272 -5.62 -23.22 -7.88
C VAL A 272 -5.76 -22.49 -9.20
N ASP A 273 -6.99 -22.23 -9.61
CA ASP A 273 -7.30 -21.33 -10.71
C ASP A 273 -7.33 -19.89 -10.22
N TRP A 274 -6.53 -19.03 -10.87
CA TRP A 274 -6.27 -17.68 -10.41
C TRP A 274 -6.92 -16.65 -11.34
N GLU A 275 -7.81 -15.84 -10.78
CA GLU A 275 -8.26 -14.59 -11.40
C GLU A 275 -7.54 -13.40 -10.76
N MET A 276 -6.98 -12.49 -11.58
CA MET A 276 -6.26 -11.32 -11.09
C MET A 276 -6.72 -10.05 -11.75
N HIS A 277 -7.08 -9.08 -10.94
CA HIS A 277 -7.45 -7.75 -11.41
C HIS A 277 -6.78 -6.66 -10.55
N ARG A 278 -6.65 -5.46 -11.11
CA ARG A 278 -6.25 -4.29 -10.32
C ARG A 278 -7.46 -3.79 -9.53
N LEU A 279 -7.19 -3.07 -8.43
CA LEU A 279 -8.25 -2.37 -7.72
C LEU A 279 -9.08 -1.53 -8.69
N LEU A 280 -10.38 -1.72 -8.67
CA LEU A 280 -11.35 -0.95 -9.48
C LEU A 280 -11.45 0.49 -8.98
N ARG A 281 -11.29 0.69 -7.67
CA ARG A 281 -11.35 1.99 -7.00
C ARG A 281 -10.13 2.19 -6.09
N PRO A 282 -9.70 3.44 -5.85
CA PRO A 282 -8.68 3.71 -4.84
C PRO A 282 -9.04 3.16 -3.46
N PRO A 283 -8.05 2.76 -2.62
CA PRO A 283 -8.28 2.29 -1.24
C PRO A 283 -9.18 3.22 -0.41
N LEU A 284 -9.12 4.51 -0.65
CA LEU A 284 -9.96 5.52 -0.01
C LEU A 284 -11.46 5.22 -0.07
N TYR A 285 -11.94 4.61 -1.17
CA TYR A 285 -13.34 4.17 -1.27
C TYR A 285 -13.63 2.99 -0.34
N GLY A 286 -12.69 2.09 -0.15
CA GLY A 286 -12.80 1.01 0.83
C GLY A 286 -12.90 1.52 2.28
N ALA A 287 -12.22 2.62 2.60
CA ALA A 287 -12.38 3.28 3.90
C ALA A 287 -13.79 3.85 4.10
N VAL A 288 -14.44 4.34 3.04
CA VAL A 288 -15.85 4.77 3.10
C VAL A 288 -16.79 3.56 3.28
N GLU A 289 -16.54 2.44 2.59
CA GLU A 289 -17.35 1.22 2.80
C GLU A 289 -17.24 0.71 4.25
N LEU A 290 -16.06 0.81 4.87
CA LEU A 290 -15.89 0.52 6.30
C LEU A 290 -16.64 1.50 7.21
N ALA A 291 -16.77 2.78 6.81
CA ALA A 291 -17.61 3.73 7.54
C ALA A 291 -19.10 3.40 7.42
N LYS A 292 -19.56 2.90 6.26
CA LYS A 292 -20.95 2.45 6.06
C LYS A 292 -21.31 1.24 6.94
N GLU A 293 -20.37 0.33 7.19
CA GLU A 293 -20.60 -0.80 8.09
C GLU A 293 -20.97 -0.36 9.52
N LEU A 294 -20.52 0.81 9.97
CA LEU A 294 -20.89 1.35 11.29
C LEU A 294 -22.40 1.66 11.39
N ASN A 295 -23.04 1.98 10.28
CA ASN A 295 -24.50 2.24 10.22
C ASN A 295 -25.33 0.95 10.30
N HIS A 296 -24.76 -0.20 9.89
CA HIS A 296 -25.47 -1.49 9.86
C HIS A 296 -25.24 -2.34 11.11
N GLY A 297 -24.34 -1.92 12.01
CA GLY A 297 -23.96 -2.64 13.22
C GLY A 297 -24.65 -2.17 14.51
N ASN A 298 -25.65 -1.31 14.41
CA ASN A 298 -26.50 -0.86 15.53
C ASN A 298 -27.89 -1.52 15.49
#